data_7b9b95699c830e3f61dd855da782708d
#
_entry.id   7b9b95699c830e3f61dd855da782708d
#
_cell.length_a   1.000
_cell.length_b   1.000
_cell.length_c   1.000
_cell.angle_alpha   90.00
_cell.angle_beta   90.00
_cell.angle_gamma   90.00
#
_symmetry.space_group_name_H-M   'P 1'
#
loop_
_entity.id
_entity.type
_entity.pdbx_description
1 polymer ?
#
loop_
_entity_poly.entity_id
_entity_poly.type
_entity_poly.pdbx_seq_one_letter_code
_entity_poly.pdbx_strand_id
1 'polypeptide(L)'
;MKRHYEGLAERMLSEINTISDRMSHAGEKGRNNELVLREFLNGALPKRFAVTTGKVIAVGGLESGQIDLIIHDRFHTPALMEAHAWSIVPIESVYAIISVKTTLDKEELRDALSVGAHLKLTRCAR
;
A
#
# COMPACT_ATOMS: atom_id res chain seq x y z
N MET A 1 -17.51 14.44 -10.01
CA MET A 1 -16.36 13.83 -9.33
C MET A 1 -16.76 12.84 -8.23
N LYS A 2 -17.52 13.23 -7.21
CA LYS A 2 -17.94 12.35 -6.11
C LYS A 2 -18.54 11.02 -6.58
N ARG A 3 -19.53 11.04 -7.48
CA ARG A 3 -20.16 9.84 -8.07
C ARG A 3 -19.19 8.91 -8.78
N HIS A 4 -18.14 9.48 -9.40
CA HIS A 4 -17.12 8.67 -10.08
C HIS A 4 -16.30 7.86 -9.08
N TYR A 5 -15.87 8.48 -7.99
CA TYR A 5 -15.12 7.79 -6.93
C TYR A 5 -15.99 6.79 -6.17
N GLU A 6 -17.26 7.10 -5.94
CA GLU A 6 -18.22 6.15 -5.35
C GLU A 6 -18.35 4.90 -6.23
N GLY A 7 -18.52 5.05 -7.54
CA GLY A 7 -18.57 3.93 -8.47
C GLY A 7 -17.28 3.12 -8.56
N LEU A 8 -16.12 3.78 -8.43
CA LEU A 8 -14.82 3.11 -8.35
C LEU A 8 -14.69 2.29 -7.04
N ALA A 9 -15.07 2.87 -5.93
CA ALA A 9 -15.05 2.21 -4.62
C ALA A 9 -15.98 0.99 -4.59
N GLU A 10 -17.20 1.11 -5.13
CA GLU A 10 -18.15 -0.01 -5.24
C GLU A 10 -17.59 -1.16 -6.08
N ARG A 11 -16.97 -0.88 -7.22
CA ARG A 11 -16.33 -1.90 -8.06
C ARG A 11 -15.17 -2.58 -7.33
N MET A 12 -14.32 -1.83 -6.67
CA MET A 12 -13.21 -2.36 -5.88
C MET A 12 -13.72 -3.28 -4.76
N LEU A 13 -14.72 -2.86 -4.01
CA LEU A 13 -15.33 -3.67 -2.96
C LEU A 13 -15.97 -4.96 -3.52
N SER A 14 -16.64 -4.87 -4.66
CA SER A 14 -17.22 -6.02 -5.34
C SER A 14 -16.15 -7.04 -5.78
N GLU A 15 -15.04 -6.58 -6.33
CA GLU A 15 -13.91 -7.43 -6.72
C GLU A 15 -13.27 -8.10 -5.50
N ILE A 16 -13.00 -7.35 -4.44
CA ILE A 16 -12.46 -7.88 -3.19
C ILE A 16 -13.38 -8.93 -2.60
N ASN A 17 -14.68 -8.66 -2.51
CA ASN A 17 -15.67 -9.60 -1.97
C ASN A 17 -15.76 -10.87 -2.82
N THR A 18 -15.78 -10.75 -4.14
CA THR A 18 -15.86 -11.89 -5.06
C THR A 18 -14.65 -12.81 -4.89
N ILE A 19 -13.45 -12.25 -4.74
CA ILE A 19 -12.23 -13.03 -4.53
C ILE A 19 -12.19 -13.62 -3.13
N SER A 20 -12.57 -12.83 -2.13
CA SER A 20 -12.62 -13.26 -0.73
C SER A 20 -13.55 -14.46 -0.52
N ASP A 21 -14.70 -14.47 -1.19
CA ASP A 21 -15.67 -15.57 -1.09
C ASP A 21 -15.18 -16.89 -1.71
N ARG A 22 -14.26 -16.82 -2.66
CA ARG A 22 -13.67 -17.99 -3.31
C ARG A 22 -12.53 -18.63 -2.53
N MET A 23 -12.04 -17.97 -1.49
CA MET A 23 -10.87 -18.43 -0.74
C MET A 23 -11.24 -18.96 0.64
N SER A 24 -10.79 -20.18 0.92
CA SER A 24 -11.09 -20.88 2.18
C SER A 24 -10.11 -20.56 3.32
N HIS A 25 -8.92 -19.98 3.02
CA HIS A 25 -7.88 -19.75 4.02
C HIS A 25 -7.66 -18.26 4.29
N ALA A 26 -7.67 -17.86 5.57
CA ALA A 26 -7.56 -16.46 5.99
C ALA A 26 -6.26 -15.76 5.51
N GLY A 27 -5.14 -16.47 5.46
CA GLY A 27 -3.86 -15.91 4.96
C GLY A 27 -3.86 -15.63 3.46
N GLU A 28 -4.52 -16.47 2.68
CA GLU A 28 -4.68 -16.28 1.23
C GLU A 28 -5.66 -15.16 0.91
N LYS A 29 -6.72 -15.01 1.70
CA LYS A 29 -7.65 -13.87 1.59
C LYS A 29 -6.93 -12.53 1.77
N GLY A 30 -6.07 -12.40 2.77
CA GLY A 30 -5.31 -11.19 3.02
C GLY A 30 -4.40 -10.82 1.85
N ARG A 31 -3.61 -11.76 1.35
CA ARG A 31 -2.72 -11.55 0.20
C ARG A 31 -3.48 -11.17 -1.07
N ASN A 32 -4.62 -11.77 -1.31
CA ASN A 32 -5.43 -11.45 -2.48
C ASN A 32 -6.08 -10.08 -2.39
N ASN A 33 -6.53 -9.67 -1.21
CA ASN A 33 -7.06 -8.33 -1.01
C ASN A 33 -5.99 -7.27 -1.29
N GLU A 34 -4.76 -7.49 -0.84
CA GLU A 34 -3.62 -6.62 -1.15
C GLU A 34 -3.35 -6.56 -2.66
N LEU A 35 -3.32 -7.71 -3.33
CA LEU A 35 -3.07 -7.80 -4.76
C LEU A 35 -4.16 -7.10 -5.58
N VAL A 36 -5.42 -7.38 -5.28
CA VAL A 36 -6.57 -6.77 -5.97
C VAL A 36 -6.56 -5.25 -5.78
N LEU A 37 -6.33 -4.78 -4.56
CA LEU A 37 -6.25 -3.35 -4.28
C LEU A 37 -5.08 -2.69 -5.00
N ARG A 38 -3.92 -3.35 -5.05
CA ARG A 38 -2.75 -2.87 -5.78
C ARG A 38 -3.02 -2.72 -7.27
N GLU A 39 -3.58 -3.74 -7.90
CA GLU A 39 -3.92 -3.72 -9.33
C GLU A 39 -4.97 -2.66 -9.64
N PHE A 40 -5.99 -2.55 -8.80
CA PHE A 40 -7.01 -1.53 -8.93
C PHE A 40 -6.41 -0.11 -8.86
N LEU A 41 -5.58 0.16 -7.86
CA LEU A 41 -4.94 1.47 -7.69
C LEU A 41 -3.98 1.79 -8.83
N ASN A 42 -3.19 0.82 -9.31
CA ASN A 42 -2.34 1.02 -10.49
C ASN A 42 -3.12 1.37 -11.75
N GLY A 43 -4.34 0.84 -11.88
CA GLY A 43 -5.24 1.19 -12.97
C GLY A 43 -5.96 2.53 -12.80
N ALA A 44 -6.25 2.93 -11.57
CA ALA A 44 -7.03 4.14 -11.26
C ALA A 44 -6.18 5.40 -11.07
N LEU A 45 -4.95 5.26 -10.60
CA LEU A 45 -4.04 6.38 -10.37
C LEU A 45 -3.36 6.83 -11.69
N PRO A 46 -3.01 8.11 -11.80
CA PRO A 46 -2.16 8.58 -12.90
C PRO A 46 -0.86 7.77 -13.00
N LYS A 47 -0.35 7.60 -14.22
CA LYS A 47 0.87 6.82 -14.51
C LYS A 47 2.14 7.31 -13.77
N ARG A 48 2.11 8.54 -13.31
CA ARG A 48 3.15 9.11 -12.44
C ARG A 48 3.35 8.31 -11.16
N PHE A 49 2.28 7.73 -10.64
CA PHE A 49 2.31 6.95 -9.40
C PHE A 49 2.46 5.47 -9.70
N ALA A 50 3.22 4.79 -8.85
CA ALA A 50 3.26 3.34 -8.80
C ALA A 50 2.78 2.88 -7.43
N VAL A 51 2.15 1.72 -7.39
CA VAL A 51 1.74 1.07 -6.17
C VAL A 51 2.50 -0.25 -6.04
N THR A 52 3.24 -0.40 -4.97
CA THR A 52 4.07 -1.57 -4.70
C THR A 52 3.91 -2.05 -3.26
N THR A 53 4.37 -3.25 -2.99
CA THR A 53 4.50 -3.80 -1.64
C THR A 53 5.98 -3.82 -1.28
N GLY A 54 6.34 -3.61 -0.02
CA GLY A 54 7.73 -3.73 0.38
C GLY A 54 8.12 -2.88 1.57
N LYS A 55 9.28 -2.23 1.49
CA LYS A 55 9.83 -1.40 2.56
C LYS A 55 10.15 -0.01 2.06
N VAL A 56 10.12 0.93 2.98
CA VAL A 56 10.60 2.29 2.79
C VAL A 56 11.95 2.45 3.49
N ILE A 57 12.91 3.04 2.79
CA ILE A 57 14.22 3.35 3.35
C ILE A 57 14.42 4.86 3.42
N ALA A 58 14.98 5.34 4.53
CA ALA A 58 15.34 6.72 4.73
C ALA A 58 16.86 6.94 4.66
N VAL A 59 17.27 8.19 4.60
CA VAL A 59 18.69 8.59 4.71
C VAL A 59 19.26 8.03 6.01
N GLY A 60 20.47 7.47 5.93
CA GLY A 60 21.12 6.80 7.05
C GLY A 60 20.81 5.31 7.16
N GLY A 61 20.07 4.75 6.20
CA GLY A 61 19.79 3.33 6.14
C GLY A 61 18.69 2.84 7.08
N LEU A 62 17.90 3.74 7.65
CA LEU A 62 16.73 3.38 8.44
C LEU A 62 15.65 2.79 7.55
N GLU A 63 15.30 1.53 7.80
CA GLU A 63 14.25 0.81 7.06
C GLU A 63 12.97 0.72 7.87
N SER A 64 11.83 0.80 7.17
CA SER A 64 10.53 0.45 7.75
C SER A 64 10.40 -1.08 7.91
N GLY A 65 9.40 -1.53 8.67
CA GLY A 65 8.86 -2.87 8.49
C GLY A 65 8.21 -3.02 7.12
N GLN A 66 7.73 -4.21 6.81
CA GLN A 66 6.98 -4.45 5.58
C GLN A 66 5.68 -3.66 5.57
N ILE A 67 5.41 -3.02 4.45
CA ILE A 67 4.20 -2.22 4.19
C ILE A 67 3.41 -2.90 3.09
N ASP A 68 2.11 -3.05 3.31
CA ASP A 68 1.23 -3.76 2.39
C ASP A 68 1.17 -3.07 1.02
N LEU A 69 0.92 -1.76 1.02
CA LEU A 69 0.94 -0.97 -0.22
C LEU A 69 1.63 0.37 0.01
N ILE A 70 2.52 0.71 -0.92
CA ILE A 70 3.25 1.97 -0.97
C ILE A 70 2.90 2.67 -2.29
N ILE A 71 2.37 3.87 -2.20
CA ILE A 71 2.17 4.73 -3.38
C ILE A 71 3.37 5.66 -3.48
N HIS A 72 4.12 5.57 -4.57
CA HIS A 72 5.34 6.34 -4.77
C HIS A 72 5.46 6.94 -6.17
N ASP A 73 6.37 7.89 -6.33
CA ASP A 73 6.70 8.48 -7.62
C ASP A 73 7.48 7.48 -8.48
N ARG A 74 6.99 7.24 -9.69
CA ARG A 74 7.59 6.29 -10.62
C ARG A 74 8.76 6.90 -11.41
N PHE A 75 8.70 8.18 -11.71
CA PHE A 75 9.57 8.78 -12.71
C PHE A 75 10.76 9.53 -12.13
N HIS A 76 10.57 10.26 -11.04
CA HIS A 76 11.61 11.12 -10.49
C HIS A 76 12.49 10.41 -9.47
N THR A 77 11.94 9.46 -8.76
CA THR A 77 12.65 8.70 -7.74
C THR A 77 12.26 7.23 -7.85
N PRO A 78 12.91 6.48 -8.75
CA PRO A 78 12.60 5.06 -8.93
C PRO A 78 12.89 4.26 -7.66
N ALA A 79 12.29 3.09 -7.55
CA ALA A 79 12.59 2.15 -6.48
C ALA A 79 14.06 1.74 -6.52
N LEU A 80 14.68 1.63 -5.35
CA LEU A 80 16.09 1.23 -5.22
C LEU A 80 16.30 -0.25 -5.57
N MET A 81 15.30 -1.06 -5.31
CA MET A 81 15.26 -2.47 -5.66
C MET A 81 13.83 -2.84 -6.05
N GLU A 82 13.69 -3.50 -7.16
CA GLU A 82 12.42 -4.08 -7.61
C GLU A 82 12.57 -5.58 -7.83
N ALA A 83 11.70 -6.35 -7.21
CA ALA A 83 11.46 -7.75 -7.51
C ALA A 83 9.97 -7.89 -7.87
N HIS A 84 9.57 -9.00 -8.47
CA HIS A 84 8.24 -9.18 -9.07
C HIS A 84 7.02 -8.70 -8.26
N ALA A 85 7.12 -8.68 -6.93
CA ALA A 85 6.01 -8.27 -6.07
C ALA A 85 6.45 -7.44 -4.86
N TRP A 86 7.72 -7.03 -4.82
CA TRP A 86 8.30 -6.38 -3.64
C TRP A 86 9.37 -5.37 -4.03
N SER A 87 9.39 -4.24 -3.36
CA SER A 87 10.32 -3.15 -3.68
C SER A 87 10.86 -2.48 -2.42
N ILE A 88 12.06 -1.93 -2.54
CA ILE A 88 12.60 -0.96 -1.58
C ILE A 88 12.46 0.42 -2.18
N VAL A 89 11.76 1.30 -1.49
CA VAL A 89 11.39 2.63 -1.97
C VAL A 89 12.00 3.70 -1.07
N PRO A 90 12.70 4.69 -1.62
CA PRO A 90 13.19 5.81 -0.82
C PRO A 90 12.02 6.65 -0.29
N ILE A 91 12.13 7.08 0.97
CA ILE A 91 11.05 7.81 1.67
C ILE A 91 10.64 9.10 0.94
N GLU A 92 11.57 9.70 0.23
CA GLU A 92 11.35 10.93 -0.54
C GLU A 92 10.33 10.76 -1.66
N SER A 93 10.25 9.55 -2.22
CA SER A 93 9.33 9.24 -3.30
C SER A 93 7.94 8.83 -2.82
N VAL A 94 7.77 8.59 -1.53
CA VAL A 94 6.53 8.07 -0.96
C VAL A 94 5.49 9.17 -0.81
N TYR A 95 4.33 8.96 -1.42
CA TYR A 95 3.15 9.81 -1.27
C TYR A 95 2.21 9.31 -0.18
N ALA A 96 1.98 8.01 -0.14
CA ALA A 96 1.09 7.40 0.83
C ALA A 96 1.46 5.95 1.09
N ILE A 97 1.06 5.46 2.23
CA ILE A 97 1.09 4.05 2.59
C ILE A 97 -0.31 3.58 2.94
N ILE A 98 -0.61 2.33 2.62
CA ILE A 98 -1.92 1.72 2.93
C ILE A 98 -1.65 0.39 3.64
N SER A 99 -2.27 0.22 4.78
CA SER A 99 -2.34 -1.06 5.46
C SER A 99 -3.67 -1.74 5.13
N VAL A 100 -3.60 -2.97 4.67
CA VAL A 100 -4.78 -3.74 4.26
C VAL A 100 -5.12 -4.74 5.34
N LYS A 101 -6.34 -4.62 5.89
CA LYS A 101 -6.83 -5.51 6.95
C LYS A 101 -8.20 -6.06 6.57
N THR A 102 -8.36 -7.37 6.72
CA THR A 102 -9.68 -8.02 6.56
C THR A 102 -10.62 -7.72 7.72
N THR A 103 -10.06 -7.56 8.92
CA THR A 103 -10.77 -7.16 10.12
C THR A 103 -9.93 -6.12 10.84
N LEU A 104 -10.53 -5.01 11.23
CA LEU A 104 -9.84 -3.95 11.95
C LEU A 104 -10.19 -4.01 13.44
N ASP A 105 -9.23 -4.36 14.26
CA ASP A 105 -9.31 -4.26 15.72
C ASP A 105 -8.44 -3.11 16.26
N LYS A 106 -8.44 -2.93 17.58
CA LYS A 106 -7.69 -1.84 18.21
C LYS A 106 -6.18 -2.02 18.12
N GLU A 107 -5.69 -3.26 18.16
CA GLU A 107 -4.26 -3.55 18.05
C GLU A 107 -3.77 -3.28 16.62
N GLU A 108 -4.46 -3.78 15.62
CA GLU A 108 -4.13 -3.55 14.21
C GLU A 108 -4.19 -2.08 13.83
N LEU A 109 -5.16 -1.33 14.34
CA LEU A 109 -5.23 0.12 14.15
C LEU A 109 -4.03 0.82 14.80
N ARG A 110 -3.66 0.43 16.02
CA ARG A 110 -2.51 0.99 16.72
C ARG A 110 -1.21 0.72 15.97
N ASP A 111 -1.00 -0.49 15.47
CA ASP A 111 0.18 -0.86 14.70
C ASP A 111 0.27 -0.08 13.39
N ALA A 112 -0.83 0.05 12.66
CA ALA A 112 -0.87 0.85 11.43
C ALA A 112 -0.54 2.33 11.68
N LEU A 113 -1.08 2.91 12.75
CA LEU A 113 -0.80 4.29 13.15
C LEU A 113 0.66 4.47 13.60
N SER A 114 1.22 3.49 14.28
CA SER A 114 2.64 3.48 14.71
C SER A 114 3.59 3.52 13.51
N VAL A 115 3.36 2.69 12.50
CA VAL A 115 4.14 2.67 11.25
C VAL A 115 4.05 4.01 10.53
N GLY A 116 2.85 4.56 10.40
CA GLY A 116 2.62 5.86 9.77
C GLY A 116 3.30 7.00 10.50
N ALA A 117 3.24 7.04 11.82
CA ALA A 117 3.90 8.04 12.66
C ALA A 117 5.43 7.96 12.53
N HIS A 118 5.99 6.75 12.56
CA HIS A 118 7.43 6.54 12.40
C HIS A 118 7.95 7.07 11.07
N LEU A 119 7.28 6.74 9.98
CA LEU A 119 7.64 7.22 8.64
C LEU A 119 7.53 8.74 8.51
N LYS A 120 6.48 9.32 9.08
CA LYS A 120 6.28 10.77 9.09
C LYS A 120 7.40 11.49 9.85
N LEU A 121 7.77 11.02 11.02
CA LEU A 121 8.86 11.58 11.82
C LEU A 121 10.19 11.48 11.08
N THR A 122 10.47 10.35 10.46
CA THR A 122 11.71 10.14 9.70
C THR A 122 11.78 11.07 8.48
N ARG A 123 10.66 11.33 7.82
CA ARG A 123 10.60 12.28 6.69
C ARG A 123 10.78 13.73 7.13
N CYS A 124 10.28 14.10 8.31
CA CYS A 124 10.37 15.46 8.85
C CYS A 124 11.73 15.77 9.52
N ALA A 125 12.54 14.76 9.79
CA ALA A 125 13.85 14.92 10.46
C ALA A 125 14.98 15.45 9.55
N ARG A 126 14.61 16.06 8.43
CA ARG A 126 15.54 16.69 7.47
C ARG A 126 15.72 18.16 7.72
#